data_941c490aaf132b8efa49d79cf475586a
#
_entry.id   941c490aaf132b8efa49d79cf475586a
#
_cell.length_a   1.000
_cell.length_b   1.000
_cell.length_c   1.000
_cell.angle_alpha   90.00
_cell.angle_beta   90.00
_cell.angle_gamma   90.00
#
_symmetry.space_group_name_H-M   'P 1'
#
loop_
_entity.id
_entity.type
_entity.pdbx_description
1 polymer ?
#
loop_
_entity_poly.entity_id
_entity_poly.type
_entity_poly.pdbx_seq_one_letter_code
_entity_poly.pdbx_strand_id
1 'polypeptide(L)'
;MKTIDIIRRAGRSLKHAKARTILTSLAIAVGAFTLTIALAAGQGAREYANTLLTSNIDPQILAIAKDKSFFEGGKIGPQEYSSDASTIARANGVLVKRLSQSDIDAIAGRSDIVSVTPTYAINAQYITRAGQKKYTADVTTYDSGVTQTIVTGSLPPLRTSIADDQIALPEAYVSLLGFNSAKDAIGQTVTIHLERTPNVTEAQIQQAIAANNPQSIAMLATRQIKDADYKIVAVVGKSATALTATTNVQISNASAKALSDFSTIGTDSYQQYTIATASVKPSVDPATVKQALVDQGYGVQTAKDLQGLLFTIVNTLQGIVIGFGVLALITSVFGIINTQYISVLERTREIGLMKALGMRGRHVSRLFQFEAAWIGFLGGVIGAIIAVVAGTSLNPWITSTLSLGDGNVLLIFQPIPIILLIVVLMLIAMLAGYFPARKAAKLDPIEALRTE
;
A
#
# COMPACT_ATOMS: atom_id res chain seq x y z
N MET A 1 -21.49 32.74 -39.94
CA MET A 1 -20.74 31.46 -40.01
C MET A 1 -21.27 30.46 -38.99
N LYS A 2 -21.48 29.21 -39.39
CA LYS A 2 -21.86 28.14 -38.45
C LYS A 2 -20.64 27.78 -37.57
N THR A 3 -20.89 27.37 -36.34
CA THR A 3 -19.81 27.04 -35.37
C THR A 3 -18.86 25.93 -35.91
N ILE A 4 -19.44 24.97 -36.63
CA ILE A 4 -18.67 23.86 -37.25
C ILE A 4 -17.63 24.39 -38.27
N ASP A 5 -17.99 25.44 -39.06
CA ASP A 5 -17.07 26.04 -40.05
C ASP A 5 -15.89 26.73 -39.37
N ILE A 6 -16.16 27.36 -38.19
CA ILE A 6 -15.10 27.99 -37.38
C ILE A 6 -14.15 26.93 -36.84
N ILE A 7 -14.66 25.81 -36.32
CA ILE A 7 -13.85 24.70 -35.78
C ILE A 7 -12.96 24.10 -36.88
N ARG A 8 -13.55 23.83 -38.07
CA ARG A 8 -12.77 23.29 -39.21
C ARG A 8 -11.71 24.26 -39.68
N ARG A 9 -12.04 25.57 -39.72
CA ARG A 9 -11.07 26.63 -40.13
C ARG A 9 -9.96 26.74 -39.08
N ALA A 10 -10.25 26.70 -37.80
CA ALA A 10 -9.28 26.67 -36.70
C ALA A 10 -8.29 25.50 -36.86
N GLY A 11 -8.77 24.28 -37.14
CA GLY A 11 -7.91 23.11 -37.34
C GLY A 11 -7.02 23.23 -38.60
N ARG A 12 -7.51 23.86 -39.69
CA ARG A 12 -6.70 24.09 -40.89
C ARG A 12 -5.61 25.16 -40.66
N SER A 13 -5.92 26.18 -39.87
CA SER A 13 -4.98 27.29 -39.56
C SER A 13 -3.72 26.75 -38.85
N LEU A 14 -3.82 25.75 -38.02
CA LEU A 14 -2.68 25.13 -37.30
C LEU A 14 -1.63 24.54 -38.28
N LYS A 15 -2.03 24.14 -39.49
CA LYS A 15 -1.12 23.60 -40.51
C LYS A 15 -0.16 24.64 -41.08
N HIS A 16 -0.45 25.93 -40.95
CA HIS A 16 0.42 26.99 -41.44
C HIS A 16 1.53 27.36 -40.46
N ALA A 17 1.36 27.05 -39.15
CA ALA A 17 2.37 27.32 -38.12
C ALA A 17 2.81 26.01 -37.42
N LYS A 18 3.20 24.98 -38.21
CA LYS A 18 3.46 23.59 -37.71
C LYS A 18 4.43 23.53 -36.54
N ALA A 19 5.63 24.17 -36.68
CA ALA A 19 6.66 24.10 -35.65
C ALA A 19 6.17 24.64 -34.29
N ARG A 20 5.46 25.78 -34.30
CA ARG A 20 4.91 26.41 -33.11
C ARG A 20 3.79 25.55 -32.49
N THR A 21 2.89 25.06 -33.33
CA THR A 21 1.77 24.18 -32.85
C THR A 21 2.32 22.93 -32.22
N ILE A 22 3.31 22.26 -32.82
CA ILE A 22 3.94 21.06 -32.28
C ILE A 22 4.61 21.38 -30.94
N LEU A 23 5.42 22.43 -30.87
CA LEU A 23 6.15 22.79 -29.66
C LEU A 23 5.21 23.10 -28.49
N THR A 24 4.13 23.87 -28.76
CA THR A 24 3.12 24.19 -27.72
C THR A 24 2.32 22.96 -27.31
N SER A 25 1.95 22.10 -28.28
CA SER A 25 1.25 20.84 -27.97
C SER A 25 2.13 19.87 -27.19
N LEU A 26 3.44 19.82 -27.46
CA LEU A 26 4.38 19.01 -26.68
C LEU A 26 4.52 19.52 -25.24
N ALA A 27 4.51 20.83 -25.02
CA ALA A 27 4.51 21.38 -23.67
C ALA A 27 3.28 20.94 -22.86
N ILE A 28 2.09 20.92 -23.48
CA ILE A 28 0.87 20.40 -22.86
C ILE A 28 0.95 18.88 -22.69
N ALA A 29 1.55 18.18 -23.66
CA ALA A 29 1.66 16.72 -23.62
C ALA A 29 2.47 16.22 -22.42
N VAL A 30 3.48 16.97 -21.95
CA VAL A 30 4.22 16.65 -20.73
C VAL A 30 3.28 16.65 -19.50
N GLY A 31 2.46 17.68 -19.34
CA GLY A 31 1.46 17.74 -18.27
C GLY A 31 0.40 16.65 -18.40
N ALA A 32 -0.09 16.41 -19.61
CA ALA A 32 -1.06 15.34 -19.90
C ALA A 32 -0.49 13.95 -19.61
N PHE A 33 0.76 13.70 -20.00
CA PHE A 33 1.49 12.47 -19.68
C PHE A 33 1.58 12.24 -18.18
N THR A 34 2.06 13.23 -17.43
CA THR A 34 2.22 13.14 -15.97
C THR A 34 0.89 12.85 -15.28
N LEU A 35 -0.18 13.58 -15.67
CA LEU A 35 -1.51 13.36 -15.09
C LEU A 35 -2.09 12.00 -15.48
N THR A 36 -1.90 11.54 -16.72
CA THR A 36 -2.36 10.22 -17.15
C THR A 36 -1.67 9.10 -16.39
N ILE A 37 -0.34 9.18 -16.19
CA ILE A 37 0.42 8.23 -15.37
C ILE A 37 -0.05 8.28 -13.91
N ALA A 38 -0.26 9.47 -13.33
CA ALA A 38 -0.75 9.60 -11.96
C ALA A 38 -2.13 8.97 -11.76
N LEU A 39 -3.04 9.14 -12.72
CA LEU A 39 -4.36 8.51 -12.69
C LEU A 39 -4.26 6.98 -12.82
N ALA A 40 -3.42 6.49 -13.73
CA ALA A 40 -3.21 5.06 -13.95
C ALA A 40 -2.57 4.38 -12.72
N ALA A 41 -1.55 5.00 -12.13
CA ALA A 41 -0.88 4.50 -10.93
C ALA A 41 -1.82 4.50 -9.71
N GLY A 42 -2.61 5.57 -9.53
CA GLY A 42 -3.59 5.62 -8.46
C GLY A 42 -4.67 4.54 -8.59
N GLN A 43 -5.13 4.27 -9.80
CA GLN A 43 -6.11 3.20 -10.05
C GLN A 43 -5.50 1.82 -9.80
N GLY A 44 -4.31 1.56 -10.35
CA GLY A 44 -3.63 0.28 -10.16
C GLY A 44 -3.26 0.01 -8.71
N ALA A 45 -2.78 1.02 -7.98
CA ALA A 45 -2.48 0.88 -6.56
C ALA A 45 -3.73 0.60 -5.72
N ARG A 46 -4.89 1.20 -6.04
CA ARG A 46 -6.18 0.88 -5.37
C ARG A 46 -6.64 -0.53 -5.69
N GLU A 47 -6.54 -0.96 -6.94
CA GLU A 47 -6.91 -2.31 -7.35
C GLU A 47 -6.02 -3.35 -6.68
N TYR A 48 -4.71 -3.09 -6.66
CA TYR A 48 -3.74 -3.93 -5.95
C TYR A 48 -4.05 -4.00 -4.45
N ALA A 49 -4.29 -2.87 -3.78
CA ALA A 49 -4.66 -2.84 -2.37
C ALA A 49 -5.97 -3.59 -2.09
N ASN A 50 -6.94 -3.48 -3.00
CA ASN A 50 -8.21 -4.22 -2.93
C ASN A 50 -7.98 -5.73 -3.04
N THR A 51 -7.19 -6.14 -4.04
CA THR A 51 -6.83 -7.56 -4.24
C THR A 51 -6.06 -8.11 -3.03
N LEU A 52 -5.12 -7.34 -2.49
CA LEU A 52 -4.39 -7.69 -1.26
C LEU A 52 -5.33 -8.07 -0.11
N LEU A 53 -6.32 -7.24 0.11
CA LEU A 53 -7.21 -7.37 1.28
C LEU A 53 -8.31 -8.41 1.04
N THR A 54 -8.97 -8.38 -0.12
CA THR A 54 -10.11 -9.28 -0.39
C THR A 54 -9.69 -10.72 -0.66
N SER A 55 -8.49 -10.92 -1.22
CA SER A 55 -8.00 -12.28 -1.54
C SER A 55 -7.25 -12.92 -0.37
N ASN A 56 -6.70 -12.14 0.56
CA ASN A 56 -5.80 -12.66 1.58
C ASN A 56 -6.29 -12.49 3.00
N ILE A 57 -7.19 -11.56 3.29
CA ILE A 57 -7.65 -11.30 4.66
C ILE A 57 -9.14 -11.59 4.75
N ASP A 58 -9.52 -12.42 5.72
CA ASP A 58 -10.92 -12.62 6.04
C ASP A 58 -11.53 -11.31 6.56
N PRO A 59 -12.59 -10.76 5.92
CA PRO A 59 -13.21 -9.51 6.36
C PRO A 59 -13.84 -9.58 7.74
N GLN A 60 -14.07 -10.79 8.28
CA GLN A 60 -14.61 -11.01 9.63
C GLN A 60 -13.53 -11.01 10.73
N ILE A 61 -12.28 -10.73 10.38
CA ILE A 61 -11.17 -10.68 11.33
C ILE A 61 -10.98 -9.27 11.87
N LEU A 62 -10.78 -9.19 13.19
CA LEU A 62 -10.38 -7.99 13.91
C LEU A 62 -8.97 -8.17 14.47
N ALA A 63 -8.12 -7.19 14.29
CA ALA A 63 -6.87 -7.07 15.03
C ALA A 63 -7.12 -6.21 16.28
N ILE A 64 -6.79 -6.74 17.46
CA ILE A 64 -7.10 -6.12 18.75
C ILE A 64 -5.80 -5.90 19.52
N ALA A 65 -5.59 -4.68 20.00
CA ALA A 65 -4.52 -4.30 20.91
C ALA A 65 -5.11 -3.74 22.20
N LYS A 66 -4.29 -3.59 23.26
CA LYS A 66 -4.76 -3.09 24.57
C LYS A 66 -5.29 -1.66 24.48
N ASP A 67 -4.69 -0.84 23.63
CA ASP A 67 -5.16 0.51 23.35
C ASP A 67 -4.90 0.91 21.88
N LYS A 68 -5.49 2.03 21.46
CA LYS A 68 -5.39 2.50 20.07
C LYS A 68 -4.00 2.99 19.65
N SER A 69 -3.12 3.33 20.61
CA SER A 69 -1.77 3.82 20.34
C SER A 69 -0.93 2.81 19.55
N PHE A 70 -1.27 1.53 19.68
CA PHE A 70 -0.65 0.45 18.91
C PHE A 70 -0.78 0.66 17.40
N PHE A 71 -1.96 1.06 16.93
CA PHE A 71 -2.27 1.21 15.51
C PHE A 71 -2.03 2.63 14.98
N GLU A 72 -2.14 3.63 15.82
CA GLU A 72 -1.92 5.04 15.46
C GLU A 72 -0.43 5.43 15.38
N GLY A 73 0.49 4.48 15.60
CA GLY A 73 1.93 4.71 15.58
C GLY A 73 2.50 5.34 16.86
N GLY A 74 1.65 5.57 17.86
CA GLY A 74 1.99 6.17 19.13
C GLY A 74 2.46 7.63 19.01
N LYS A 75 2.63 8.31 20.12
CA LYS A 75 3.27 9.63 20.14
C LYS A 75 4.78 9.42 20.03
N ILE A 76 5.38 9.90 18.95
CA ILE A 76 6.84 9.91 18.80
C ILE A 76 7.38 11.02 19.69
N GLY A 77 8.22 10.67 20.69
CA GLY A 77 8.84 11.62 21.60
C GLY A 77 8.95 11.09 23.03
N PRO A 78 9.52 11.89 23.95
CA PRO A 78 9.59 11.51 25.35
C PRO A 78 8.20 11.24 25.91
N GLN A 79 8.04 10.09 26.55
CA GLN A 79 6.80 9.67 27.21
C GLN A 79 7.09 9.48 28.71
N GLU A 80 6.04 9.60 29.51
CA GLU A 80 6.14 9.34 30.93
C GLU A 80 6.50 7.88 31.19
N TYR A 81 7.48 7.66 32.05
CA TYR A 81 7.88 6.31 32.46
C TYR A 81 6.72 5.60 33.15
N SER A 82 6.42 4.39 32.73
CA SER A 82 5.47 3.50 33.38
C SER A 82 6.22 2.32 33.98
N SER A 83 6.05 2.10 35.27
CA SER A 83 6.53 0.89 35.97
C SER A 83 5.60 -0.30 35.78
N ASP A 84 4.50 -0.14 35.05
CA ASP A 84 3.54 -1.21 34.77
C ASP A 84 4.17 -2.25 33.84
N ALA A 85 4.28 -3.50 34.32
CA ALA A 85 4.79 -4.64 33.57
C ALA A 85 4.02 -4.92 32.27
N SER A 86 2.79 -4.43 32.17
CA SER A 86 1.98 -4.52 30.94
C SER A 86 2.45 -3.55 29.84
N THR A 87 3.33 -2.57 30.17
CA THR A 87 3.82 -1.57 29.21
C THR A 87 5.21 -1.94 28.72
N ILE A 88 5.38 -1.98 27.39
CA ILE A 88 6.67 -2.23 26.74
C ILE A 88 7.04 -1.09 25.81
N ALA A 89 8.34 -0.75 25.75
CA ALA A 89 8.87 0.15 24.73
C ALA A 89 9.14 -0.61 23.45
N ARG A 90 8.67 -0.10 22.31
CA ARG A 90 9.06 -0.58 20.99
C ARG A 90 10.43 -0.01 20.60
N ALA A 91 11.04 -0.60 19.57
CA ALA A 91 12.33 -0.14 19.05
C ALA A 91 12.38 1.34 18.64
N ASN A 92 11.23 1.94 18.33
CA ASN A 92 11.06 3.36 18.01
C ASN A 92 10.76 4.26 19.23
N GLY A 93 10.83 3.72 20.46
CA GLY A 93 10.54 4.46 21.70
C GLY A 93 9.05 4.67 22.02
N VAL A 94 8.15 4.07 21.25
CA VAL A 94 6.71 4.13 21.54
C VAL A 94 6.37 3.14 22.64
N LEU A 95 5.74 3.60 23.71
CA LEU A 95 5.20 2.75 24.77
C LEU A 95 3.89 2.13 24.31
N VAL A 96 3.76 0.83 24.47
CA VAL A 96 2.58 0.06 24.08
C VAL A 96 2.16 -0.82 25.24
N LYS A 97 0.89 -0.77 25.60
CA LYS A 97 0.31 -1.66 26.59
C LYS A 97 0.04 -3.03 25.97
N ARG A 98 0.24 -4.09 26.76
CA ARG A 98 -0.03 -5.48 26.37
C ARG A 98 -1.41 -5.92 26.85
N LEU A 99 -2.03 -6.78 26.07
CA LEU A 99 -3.24 -7.50 26.48
C LEU A 99 -2.86 -8.57 27.51
N SER A 100 -3.61 -8.66 28.59
CA SER A 100 -3.50 -9.75 29.58
C SER A 100 -4.33 -10.95 29.14
N GLN A 101 -4.11 -12.11 29.80
CA GLN A 101 -4.98 -13.29 29.61
C GLN A 101 -6.45 -12.96 29.94
N SER A 102 -6.71 -12.16 30.98
CA SER A 102 -8.07 -11.73 31.32
C SER A 102 -8.73 -10.88 30.25
N ASP A 103 -7.96 -10.06 29.51
CA ASP A 103 -8.50 -9.34 28.35
C ASP A 103 -8.91 -10.33 27.23
N ILE A 104 -8.05 -11.32 26.95
CA ILE A 104 -8.33 -12.35 25.95
C ILE A 104 -9.60 -13.12 26.31
N ASP A 105 -9.72 -13.53 27.57
CA ASP A 105 -10.88 -14.29 28.08
C ASP A 105 -12.15 -13.44 28.02
N ALA A 106 -12.09 -12.17 28.37
CA ALA A 106 -13.22 -11.24 28.29
C ALA A 106 -13.69 -11.02 26.82
N ILE A 107 -12.75 -10.89 25.89
CA ILE A 107 -13.05 -10.74 24.46
C ILE A 107 -13.64 -12.07 23.93
N ALA A 108 -13.04 -13.20 24.25
CA ALA A 108 -13.50 -14.53 23.82
C ALA A 108 -14.88 -14.91 24.36
N GLY A 109 -15.24 -14.40 25.55
CA GLY A 109 -16.56 -14.64 26.19
C GLY A 109 -17.71 -13.87 25.52
N ARG A 110 -17.47 -13.01 24.55
CA ARG A 110 -18.50 -12.25 23.83
C ARG A 110 -19.30 -13.15 22.90
N SER A 111 -20.61 -12.94 22.85
CA SER A 111 -21.52 -13.72 22.00
C SER A 111 -21.38 -13.48 20.51
N ASP A 112 -20.77 -12.37 20.11
CA ASP A 112 -20.55 -11.95 18.71
C ASP A 112 -19.20 -12.41 18.15
N ILE A 113 -18.32 -12.98 18.98
CA ILE A 113 -16.99 -13.50 18.62
C ILE A 113 -17.03 -15.03 18.56
N VAL A 114 -16.31 -15.59 17.58
CA VAL A 114 -16.16 -17.04 17.39
C VAL A 114 -14.93 -17.55 18.12
N SER A 115 -13.80 -16.85 17.95
CA SER A 115 -12.51 -17.21 18.52
C SER A 115 -11.61 -16.01 18.68
N VAL A 116 -10.68 -16.09 19.63
CA VAL A 116 -9.62 -15.09 19.82
C VAL A 116 -8.29 -15.84 19.87
N THR A 117 -7.34 -15.39 19.05
CA THR A 117 -5.98 -15.94 18.97
C THR A 117 -4.98 -14.86 19.28
N PRO A 118 -4.32 -14.90 20.44
CA PRO A 118 -3.25 -13.98 20.76
C PRO A 118 -2.01 -14.24 19.88
N THR A 119 -1.22 -13.21 19.63
CA THR A 119 0.12 -13.38 19.08
C THR A 119 1.08 -13.73 20.20
N TYR A 120 1.56 -14.95 20.19
CA TYR A 120 2.46 -15.48 21.21
C TYR A 120 3.91 -15.06 20.98
N ALA A 121 4.60 -14.65 22.03
CA ALA A 121 6.05 -14.45 22.02
C ALA A 121 6.75 -15.82 22.17
N ILE A 122 7.38 -16.29 21.11
CA ILE A 122 8.10 -17.57 21.09
C ILE A 122 9.58 -17.29 20.84
N ASN A 123 10.41 -17.49 21.86
CA ASN A 123 11.85 -17.27 21.77
C ASN A 123 12.55 -18.57 21.32
N ALA A 124 12.34 -18.95 20.05
CA ALA A 124 13.05 -20.06 19.45
C ALA A 124 14.53 -19.68 19.21
N GLN A 125 15.46 -20.52 19.64
CA GLN A 125 16.90 -20.31 19.40
C GLN A 125 17.25 -20.72 17.96
N TYR A 126 16.75 -21.87 17.53
CA TYR A 126 16.96 -22.36 16.18
C TYR A 126 15.90 -23.38 15.76
N ILE A 127 15.80 -23.58 14.46
CA ILE A 127 15.15 -24.72 13.83
C ILE A 127 16.21 -25.61 13.19
N THR A 128 16.00 -26.91 13.24
CA THR A 128 16.91 -27.89 12.63
C THR A 128 16.15 -29.11 12.11
N ARG A 129 16.80 -29.90 11.28
CA ARG A 129 16.40 -31.25 10.90
C ARG A 129 17.53 -32.21 11.34
N ALA A 130 17.20 -33.43 11.69
CA ALA A 130 18.17 -34.43 12.12
C ALA A 130 19.36 -34.53 11.15
N GLY A 131 20.58 -34.34 11.67
CA GLY A 131 21.82 -34.37 10.90
C GLY A 131 22.13 -33.12 10.06
N GLN A 132 21.33 -32.07 10.15
CA GLN A 132 21.52 -30.82 9.42
C GLN A 132 21.98 -29.67 10.33
N LYS A 133 22.38 -28.55 9.71
CA LYS A 133 22.77 -27.32 10.41
C LYS A 133 21.56 -26.69 11.13
N LYS A 134 21.87 -25.90 12.15
CA LYS A 134 20.89 -25.11 12.93
C LYS A 134 20.73 -23.74 12.31
N TYR A 135 19.49 -23.27 12.19
CA TYR A 135 19.17 -21.96 11.61
C TYR A 135 18.27 -21.18 12.56
N THR A 136 18.50 -19.89 12.71
CA THR A 136 17.57 -19.01 13.44
C THR A 136 16.21 -19.02 12.75
N ALA A 137 15.13 -19.05 13.52
CA ALA A 137 13.77 -19.01 12.97
C ALA A 137 12.87 -18.17 13.88
N ASP A 138 12.10 -17.29 13.25
CA ASP A 138 10.96 -16.66 13.90
C ASP A 138 9.78 -17.61 13.82
N VAL A 139 9.27 -18.02 14.96
CA VAL A 139 8.14 -18.94 15.07
C VAL A 139 6.92 -18.14 15.48
N THR A 140 5.82 -18.30 14.75
CA THR A 140 4.57 -17.60 14.99
C THR A 140 3.38 -18.57 14.96
N THR A 141 2.26 -18.11 15.47
CA THR A 141 0.98 -18.83 15.33
C THR A 141 0.54 -18.80 13.85
N TYR A 142 0.03 -19.92 13.37
CA TYR A 142 -0.64 -19.99 12.08
C TYR A 142 -1.86 -19.07 12.07
N ASP A 143 -1.81 -18.07 11.18
CA ASP A 143 -2.91 -17.13 11.02
C ASP A 143 -3.97 -17.71 10.08
N SER A 144 -5.04 -18.24 10.67
CA SER A 144 -6.17 -18.80 9.93
C SER A 144 -7.07 -17.75 9.28
N GLY A 145 -6.83 -16.48 9.52
CA GLY A 145 -7.55 -15.35 8.91
C GLY A 145 -6.90 -14.84 7.63
N VAL A 146 -5.72 -15.38 7.26
CA VAL A 146 -4.96 -14.96 6.09
C VAL A 146 -4.72 -16.13 5.14
N THR A 147 -5.05 -15.94 3.86
CA THR A 147 -4.76 -16.91 2.80
C THR A 147 -3.27 -16.86 2.45
N GLN A 148 -2.62 -18.02 2.47
CA GLN A 148 -1.20 -18.15 2.18
C GLN A 148 -0.97 -18.74 0.79
N THR A 149 0.12 -18.34 0.14
CA THR A 149 0.57 -18.95 -1.12
C THR A 149 1.25 -20.27 -0.82
N ILE A 150 0.64 -21.37 -1.23
CA ILE A 150 1.17 -22.74 -1.03
C ILE A 150 2.05 -23.10 -2.22
N VAL A 151 3.32 -23.41 -1.97
CA VAL A 151 4.26 -23.96 -2.97
C VAL A 151 3.97 -25.46 -3.15
N THR A 152 3.80 -26.18 -2.02
CA THR A 152 3.46 -27.59 -2.01
C THR A 152 2.83 -27.99 -0.68
N GLY A 153 2.12 -29.11 -0.63
CA GLY A 153 1.36 -29.53 0.54
C GLY A 153 -0.06 -28.97 0.56
N SER A 154 -0.66 -28.92 1.73
CA SER A 154 -2.01 -28.40 1.92
C SER A 154 -2.16 -27.72 3.26
N LEU A 155 -2.89 -26.63 3.31
CA LEU A 155 -3.29 -25.94 4.54
C LEU A 155 -4.81 -26.05 4.74
N PRO A 156 -5.28 -26.00 5.98
CA PRO A 156 -6.72 -26.03 6.25
C PRO A 156 -7.40 -24.75 5.71
N PRO A 157 -8.72 -24.79 5.52
CA PRO A 157 -9.49 -23.61 5.07
C PRO A 157 -9.40 -22.48 6.11
N LEU A 158 -9.74 -21.27 5.68
CA LEU A 158 -9.81 -20.09 6.55
C LEU A 158 -10.59 -20.39 7.84
N ARG A 159 -10.17 -19.81 8.94
CA ARG A 159 -10.71 -19.96 10.31
C ARG A 159 -10.45 -21.33 10.96
N THR A 160 -9.63 -22.17 10.33
CA THR A 160 -9.24 -23.47 10.88
C THR A 160 -7.73 -23.50 11.08
N SER A 161 -7.25 -23.90 12.26
CA SER A 161 -5.82 -24.02 12.54
C SER A 161 -5.26 -25.32 11.96
N ILE A 162 -3.94 -25.37 11.76
CA ILE A 162 -3.20 -26.62 11.52
C ILE A 162 -3.19 -27.47 12.80
N ALA A 163 -2.95 -28.77 12.67
CA ALA A 163 -2.86 -29.67 13.83
C ALA A 163 -1.62 -29.35 14.72
N ASP A 164 -1.67 -29.77 15.99
CA ASP A 164 -0.66 -29.36 16.98
C ASP A 164 0.73 -29.94 16.76
N ASP A 165 0.83 -31.03 16.00
CA ASP A 165 2.06 -31.67 15.58
C ASP A 165 2.56 -31.20 14.20
N GLN A 166 1.89 -30.21 13.59
CA GLN A 166 2.14 -29.76 12.23
C GLN A 166 2.76 -28.37 12.18
N ILE A 167 3.49 -28.12 11.08
CA ILE A 167 4.16 -26.85 10.79
C ILE A 167 4.01 -26.46 9.34
N ALA A 168 3.76 -25.18 9.09
CA ALA A 168 3.89 -24.58 7.77
C ALA A 168 5.28 -23.93 7.67
N LEU A 169 6.10 -24.44 6.75
CA LEU A 169 7.50 -24.07 6.60
C LEU A 169 7.66 -23.06 5.47
N PRO A 170 8.31 -21.90 5.67
CA PRO A 170 8.66 -21.02 4.57
C PRO A 170 9.62 -21.68 3.58
N GLU A 171 9.41 -21.41 2.27
CA GLU A 171 10.23 -21.97 1.18
C GLU A 171 11.74 -21.69 1.37
N ALA A 172 12.09 -20.56 1.98
CA ALA A 172 13.47 -20.19 2.27
C ALA A 172 14.22 -21.23 3.13
N TYR A 173 13.53 -22.00 3.96
CA TYR A 173 14.15 -23.03 4.80
C TYR A 173 14.36 -24.38 4.10
N VAL A 174 13.74 -24.61 2.94
CA VAL A 174 13.77 -25.91 2.24
C VAL A 174 15.22 -26.33 1.96
N SER A 175 15.96 -25.51 1.23
CA SER A 175 17.37 -25.80 0.89
C SER A 175 18.28 -25.73 2.13
N LEU A 176 18.01 -24.82 3.06
CA LEU A 176 18.79 -24.66 4.29
C LEU A 176 18.73 -25.92 5.18
N LEU A 177 17.55 -26.53 5.31
CA LEU A 177 17.35 -27.76 6.07
C LEU A 177 17.70 -29.03 5.28
N GLY A 178 18.36 -28.89 4.12
CA GLY A 178 18.88 -30.01 3.34
C GLY A 178 17.84 -30.81 2.58
N PHE A 179 16.70 -30.18 2.20
CA PHE A 179 15.73 -30.78 1.29
C PHE A 179 16.11 -30.44 -0.17
N ASN A 180 16.01 -31.42 -1.06
CA ASN A 180 16.31 -31.20 -2.48
C ASN A 180 15.20 -30.43 -3.20
N SER A 181 13.97 -30.53 -2.72
CA SER A 181 12.81 -29.81 -3.24
C SER A 181 11.78 -29.53 -2.13
N ALA A 182 10.89 -28.57 -2.37
CA ALA A 182 9.77 -28.31 -1.47
C ALA A 182 8.87 -29.55 -1.27
N LYS A 183 8.74 -30.40 -2.30
CA LYS A 183 7.97 -31.64 -2.24
C LYS A 183 8.58 -32.67 -1.30
N ASP A 184 9.90 -32.75 -1.26
CA ASP A 184 10.62 -33.67 -0.38
C ASP A 184 10.52 -33.29 1.10
N ALA A 185 10.23 -32.02 1.37
CA ALA A 185 10.03 -31.53 2.74
C ALA A 185 8.71 -31.99 3.34
N ILE A 186 7.68 -32.24 2.54
CA ILE A 186 6.36 -32.60 3.04
C ILE A 186 6.40 -33.92 3.78
N GLY A 187 5.83 -33.94 4.99
CA GLY A 187 5.78 -35.11 5.86
C GLY A 187 7.06 -35.37 6.66
N GLN A 188 8.12 -34.62 6.41
CA GLN A 188 9.36 -34.71 7.18
C GLN A 188 9.25 -33.95 8.51
N THR A 189 10.06 -34.33 9.48
CA THR A 189 10.07 -33.73 10.81
C THR A 189 11.20 -32.70 10.92
N VAL A 190 10.87 -31.56 11.52
CA VAL A 190 11.83 -30.54 11.95
C VAL A 190 11.66 -30.27 13.44
N THR A 191 12.74 -29.91 14.10
CA THR A 191 12.78 -29.65 15.55
C THR A 191 12.98 -28.16 15.78
N ILE A 192 12.14 -27.57 16.60
CA ILE A 192 12.29 -26.20 17.13
C ILE A 192 12.90 -26.32 18.52
N HIS A 193 14.04 -25.64 18.70
CA HIS A 193 14.79 -25.64 19.96
C HIS A 193 14.56 -24.33 20.72
N LEU A 194 14.16 -24.46 21.97
CA LEU A 194 13.96 -23.34 22.87
C LEU A 194 14.82 -23.50 24.12
N GLU A 195 15.41 -22.40 24.56
CA GLU A 195 16.12 -22.33 25.82
C GLU A 195 15.47 -21.27 26.71
N ARG A 196 15.36 -21.57 27.99
CA ARG A 196 14.89 -20.67 29.02
C ARG A 196 15.92 -20.56 30.12
N THR A 197 16.32 -19.35 30.47
CA THR A 197 17.05 -19.10 31.71
C THR A 197 16.04 -19.11 32.87
N PRO A 198 16.26 -19.90 33.94
CA PRO A 198 15.36 -19.87 35.08
C PRO A 198 15.25 -18.44 35.63
N ASN A 199 14.03 -18.01 35.95
CA ASN A 199 13.82 -16.75 36.68
C ASN A 199 14.14 -16.99 38.15
N VAL A 200 15.34 -16.62 38.57
CA VAL A 200 15.82 -16.84 39.93
C VAL A 200 15.73 -15.55 40.69
N THR A 201 14.96 -15.52 41.78
CA THR A 201 14.87 -14.37 42.65
C THR A 201 16.13 -14.19 43.44
N GLU A 202 16.45 -12.93 43.79
CA GLU A 202 17.63 -12.62 44.62
C GLU A 202 17.60 -13.38 45.97
N ALA A 203 16.42 -13.57 46.55
CA ALA A 203 16.22 -14.38 47.75
C ALA A 203 16.62 -15.86 47.53
N GLN A 204 16.29 -16.47 46.41
CA GLN A 204 16.70 -17.82 46.06
C GLN A 204 18.21 -17.93 45.86
N ILE A 205 18.84 -16.93 45.25
CA ILE A 205 20.30 -16.86 45.11
C ILE A 205 20.96 -16.78 46.47
N GLN A 206 20.49 -15.86 47.33
CA GLN A 206 21.01 -15.69 48.69
C GLN A 206 20.83 -16.96 49.53
N GLN A 207 19.70 -17.64 49.44
CA GLN A 207 19.42 -18.88 50.12
C GLN A 207 20.35 -20.02 49.65
N ALA A 208 20.62 -20.11 48.33
CA ALA A 208 21.51 -21.09 47.76
C ALA A 208 22.97 -20.83 48.17
N ILE A 209 23.38 -19.57 48.22
CA ILE A 209 24.70 -19.15 48.71
C ILE A 209 24.83 -19.47 50.20
N ALA A 210 23.83 -19.10 51.02
CA ALA A 210 23.84 -19.36 52.46
C ALA A 210 23.85 -20.86 52.79
N ALA A 211 23.19 -21.69 51.98
CA ALA A 211 23.23 -23.14 52.09
C ALA A 211 24.57 -23.75 51.70
N ASN A 212 25.49 -22.98 51.17
CA ASN A 212 26.82 -23.39 50.66
C ASN A 212 26.79 -24.67 49.80
N ASN A 213 25.72 -24.80 48.99
CA ASN A 213 25.48 -25.98 48.18
C ASN A 213 25.75 -25.68 46.70
N PRO A 214 26.91 -26.08 46.13
CA PRO A 214 27.24 -25.84 44.73
C PRO A 214 26.22 -26.40 43.74
N GLN A 215 25.58 -27.51 44.08
CA GLN A 215 24.56 -28.14 43.24
C GLN A 215 23.30 -27.30 43.14
N SER A 216 22.87 -26.68 44.25
CA SER A 216 21.73 -25.77 44.25
C SER A 216 22.00 -24.53 43.40
N ILE A 217 23.21 -23.96 43.49
CA ILE A 217 23.61 -22.81 42.65
C ILE A 217 23.67 -23.21 41.17
N ALA A 218 24.23 -24.39 40.87
CA ALA A 218 24.27 -24.92 39.50
C ALA A 218 22.85 -25.14 38.94
N MET A 219 21.92 -25.68 39.72
CA MET A 219 20.52 -25.86 39.32
C MET A 219 19.82 -24.55 38.98
N LEU A 220 20.08 -23.51 39.78
CA LEU A 220 19.53 -22.17 39.54
C LEU A 220 20.08 -21.51 38.27
N ALA A 221 21.30 -21.85 37.87
CA ALA A 221 21.97 -21.35 36.67
C ALA A 221 21.75 -22.22 35.42
N THR A 222 21.20 -23.43 35.57
CA THR A 222 21.04 -24.38 34.46
C THR A 222 19.90 -23.93 33.55
N ARG A 223 20.22 -23.66 32.28
CA ARG A 223 19.23 -23.38 31.24
C ARG A 223 18.30 -24.57 31.05
N GLN A 224 17.02 -24.31 31.02
CA GLN A 224 16.04 -25.32 30.67
C GLN A 224 15.84 -25.35 29.16
N ILE A 225 15.87 -26.54 28.59
CA ILE A 225 15.79 -26.78 27.16
C ILE A 225 14.48 -27.48 26.87
N LYS A 226 13.84 -27.08 25.76
CA LYS A 226 12.69 -27.76 25.18
C LYS A 226 12.88 -27.90 23.68
N ASP A 227 12.89 -29.15 23.25
CA ASP A 227 12.85 -29.51 21.84
C ASP A 227 11.41 -29.89 21.50
N ALA A 228 10.90 -29.34 20.38
CA ALA A 228 9.57 -29.62 19.91
C ALA A 228 9.62 -30.01 18.43
N ASP A 229 9.14 -31.23 18.16
CA ASP A 229 9.14 -31.83 16.84
C ASP A 229 7.84 -31.57 16.12
N TYR A 230 7.94 -31.14 14.86
CA TYR A 230 6.79 -30.82 14.01
C TYR A 230 6.93 -31.44 12.64
N LYS A 231 5.83 -31.97 12.10
CA LYS A 231 5.72 -32.52 10.78
C LYS A 231 5.37 -31.42 9.77
N ILE A 232 6.12 -31.28 8.71
CA ILE A 232 5.88 -30.29 7.66
C ILE A 232 4.63 -30.70 6.87
N VAL A 233 3.57 -29.87 6.93
CA VAL A 233 2.30 -30.10 6.23
C VAL A 233 2.21 -29.31 4.94
N ALA A 234 2.82 -28.13 4.91
CA ALA A 234 2.91 -27.28 3.73
C ALA A 234 4.21 -26.51 3.68
N VAL A 235 4.70 -26.26 2.48
CA VAL A 235 5.74 -25.27 2.20
C VAL A 235 5.03 -24.03 1.66
N VAL A 236 5.21 -22.90 2.34
CA VAL A 236 4.59 -21.63 2.01
C VAL A 236 5.60 -20.71 1.34
N GLY A 237 5.19 -20.15 0.20
CA GLY A 237 5.98 -19.22 -0.58
C GLY A 237 5.70 -17.76 -0.21
N LYS A 238 6.35 -16.87 -0.94
CA LYS A 238 6.00 -15.46 -0.89
C LYS A 238 4.56 -15.30 -1.42
N SER A 239 3.69 -14.71 -0.62
CA SER A 239 2.37 -14.36 -1.14
C SER A 239 2.53 -13.41 -2.32
N ALA A 240 1.79 -13.65 -3.41
CA ALA A 240 1.75 -12.77 -4.57
C ALA A 240 1.39 -11.32 -4.20
N THR A 241 0.81 -11.15 -3.03
CA THR A 241 0.28 -9.89 -2.52
C THR A 241 1.03 -9.39 -1.27
N ALA A 242 2.04 -10.11 -0.76
CA ALA A 242 2.83 -9.67 0.38
C ALA A 242 4.00 -8.77 -0.08
N LEU A 243 4.14 -7.62 0.54
CA LEU A 243 5.28 -6.71 0.33
C LEU A 243 6.62 -7.36 0.68
N THR A 244 6.62 -8.30 1.63
CA THR A 244 7.80 -9.07 2.07
C THR A 244 7.51 -10.57 2.01
N ALA A 245 8.55 -11.38 1.79
CA ALA A 245 8.43 -12.82 1.91
C ALA A 245 8.14 -13.19 3.36
N THR A 246 7.20 -14.10 3.59
CA THR A 246 6.98 -14.67 4.92
C THR A 246 8.17 -15.57 5.25
N THR A 247 8.97 -15.17 6.23
CA THR A 247 10.09 -15.96 6.75
C THR A 247 9.73 -16.68 8.05
N ASN A 248 8.54 -16.39 8.59
CA ASN A 248 8.11 -16.93 9.87
C ASN A 248 7.60 -18.36 9.71
N VAL A 249 8.14 -19.23 10.50
CA VAL A 249 7.67 -20.61 10.65
C VAL A 249 6.37 -20.62 11.44
N GLN A 250 5.35 -21.31 10.96
CA GLN A 250 4.01 -21.23 11.54
C GLN A 250 3.57 -22.56 12.13
N ILE A 251 3.11 -22.53 13.38
CA ILE A 251 2.61 -23.68 14.14
C ILE A 251 1.18 -23.43 14.62
N SER A 252 0.50 -24.47 15.14
CA SER A 252 -0.86 -24.32 15.64
C SER A 252 -0.94 -23.33 16.81
N ASN A 253 -2.15 -22.86 17.11
CA ASN A 253 -2.41 -21.98 18.25
C ASN A 253 -2.05 -22.66 19.59
N ALA A 254 -2.39 -23.94 19.77
CA ALA A 254 -2.10 -24.68 20.98
C ALA A 254 -0.60 -24.88 21.17
N SER A 255 0.11 -25.28 20.12
CA SER A 255 1.57 -25.41 20.13
C SER A 255 2.27 -24.08 20.39
N ALA A 256 1.83 -23.00 19.74
CA ALA A 256 2.36 -21.66 19.96
C ALA A 256 2.19 -21.21 21.42
N LYS A 257 1.02 -21.47 22.00
CA LYS A 257 0.76 -21.22 23.43
C LYS A 257 1.73 -22.02 24.32
N ALA A 258 1.87 -23.32 24.07
CA ALA A 258 2.72 -24.19 24.88
C ALA A 258 4.22 -23.81 24.80
N LEU A 259 4.70 -23.34 23.64
CA LEU A 259 6.08 -22.86 23.49
C LEU A 259 6.27 -21.47 24.11
N SER A 260 5.29 -20.59 23.98
CA SER A 260 5.29 -19.26 24.61
C SER A 260 5.24 -19.37 26.13
N ASP A 261 4.35 -20.20 26.67
CA ASP A 261 4.28 -20.46 28.11
C ASP A 261 5.62 -20.98 28.65
N PHE A 262 6.25 -21.93 27.95
CA PHE A 262 7.59 -22.38 28.31
C PHE A 262 8.62 -21.25 28.28
N SER A 263 8.60 -20.41 27.25
CA SER A 263 9.58 -19.34 27.08
C SER A 263 9.42 -18.19 28.08
N THR A 264 8.20 -17.92 28.52
CA THR A 264 7.86 -16.69 29.24
C THR A 264 7.49 -16.90 30.71
N ILE A 265 7.22 -18.14 31.15
CA ILE A 265 6.88 -18.40 32.55
C ILE A 265 7.94 -17.86 33.51
N GLY A 266 7.51 -17.11 34.53
CA GLY A 266 8.38 -16.45 35.49
C GLY A 266 8.96 -15.11 34.98
N THR A 267 8.57 -14.61 33.83
CA THR A 267 8.94 -13.28 33.33
C THR A 267 7.70 -12.38 33.25
N ASP A 268 7.90 -11.05 33.15
CA ASP A 268 6.84 -10.06 32.96
C ASP A 268 6.08 -10.22 31.65
N SER A 269 6.56 -11.09 30.76
CA SER A 269 5.92 -11.40 29.49
C SER A 269 4.96 -12.58 29.56
N TYR A 270 4.88 -13.27 30.70
CA TYR A 270 3.99 -14.42 30.86
C TYR A 270 2.54 -14.00 30.78
N GLN A 271 1.77 -14.61 29.88
CA GLN A 271 0.36 -14.28 29.62
C GLN A 271 0.12 -12.80 29.25
N GLN A 272 1.11 -12.20 28.60
CA GLN A 272 1.04 -10.83 28.09
C GLN A 272 1.21 -10.83 26.57
N TYR A 273 0.26 -10.26 25.85
CA TYR A 273 0.20 -10.32 24.38
C TYR A 273 0.20 -8.92 23.79
N THR A 274 0.95 -8.74 22.72
CA THR A 274 1.05 -7.43 22.06
C THR A 274 -0.20 -7.12 21.24
N ILE A 275 -0.75 -8.16 20.58
CA ILE A 275 -1.93 -8.09 19.72
C ILE A 275 -2.66 -9.43 19.77
N ALA A 276 -3.94 -9.41 19.54
CA ALA A 276 -4.75 -10.61 19.33
C ALA A 276 -5.59 -10.47 18.06
N THR A 277 -5.86 -11.58 17.42
CA THR A 277 -6.76 -11.68 16.27
C THR A 277 -8.08 -12.28 16.75
N ALA A 278 -9.21 -11.61 16.51
CA ALA A 278 -10.52 -12.11 16.82
C ALA A 278 -11.33 -12.38 15.55
N SER A 279 -11.98 -13.54 15.49
CA SER A 279 -12.90 -13.88 14.40
C SER A 279 -14.33 -13.55 14.83
N VAL A 280 -14.99 -12.67 14.09
CA VAL A 280 -16.38 -12.25 14.32
C VAL A 280 -17.34 -13.26 13.65
N LYS A 281 -18.51 -13.47 14.22
CA LYS A 281 -19.55 -14.33 13.62
C LYS A 281 -19.96 -13.78 12.24
N PRO A 282 -20.17 -14.65 11.23
CA PRO A 282 -20.54 -14.20 9.87
C PRO A 282 -21.83 -13.37 9.79
N SER A 283 -22.71 -13.53 10.78
CA SER A 283 -23.99 -12.79 10.86
C SER A 283 -23.87 -11.40 11.47
N VAL A 284 -22.67 -11.01 11.93
CA VAL A 284 -22.44 -9.74 12.62
C VAL A 284 -21.48 -8.88 11.80
N ASP A 285 -21.77 -7.57 11.69
CA ASP A 285 -20.86 -6.63 11.05
C ASP A 285 -19.63 -6.39 11.96
N PRO A 286 -18.42 -6.65 11.48
CA PRO A 286 -17.19 -6.40 12.22
C PRO A 286 -17.05 -4.94 12.70
N ALA A 287 -17.63 -3.97 11.98
CA ALA A 287 -17.59 -2.58 12.39
C ALA A 287 -18.35 -2.32 13.71
N THR A 288 -19.45 -3.03 13.93
CA THR A 288 -20.23 -2.94 15.17
C THR A 288 -19.43 -3.51 16.35
N VAL A 289 -18.81 -4.68 16.16
CA VAL A 289 -17.97 -5.32 17.19
C VAL A 289 -16.75 -4.45 17.50
N LYS A 290 -16.12 -3.89 16.48
CA LYS A 290 -15.02 -2.92 16.63
C LYS A 290 -15.44 -1.77 17.53
N GLN A 291 -16.58 -1.11 17.24
CA GLN A 291 -17.03 0.03 18.03
C GLN A 291 -17.25 -0.35 19.49
N ALA A 292 -17.90 -1.48 19.74
CA ALA A 292 -18.15 -1.95 21.10
C ALA A 292 -16.85 -2.24 21.89
N LEU A 293 -15.80 -2.74 21.23
CA LEU A 293 -14.49 -2.97 21.85
C LEU A 293 -13.72 -1.66 22.06
N VAL A 294 -13.84 -0.73 21.13
CA VAL A 294 -13.22 0.62 21.25
C VAL A 294 -13.84 1.38 22.42
N ASP A 295 -15.15 1.28 22.62
CA ASP A 295 -15.86 1.89 23.77
C ASP A 295 -15.41 1.29 25.12
N GLN A 296 -14.89 0.05 25.10
CA GLN A 296 -14.24 -0.60 26.26
C GLN A 296 -12.77 -0.23 26.43
N GLY A 297 -12.21 0.62 25.55
CA GLY A 297 -10.84 1.12 25.63
C GLY A 297 -9.80 0.32 24.84
N TYR A 298 -10.21 -0.69 24.09
CA TYR A 298 -9.30 -1.45 23.22
C TYR A 298 -8.99 -0.68 21.92
N GLY A 299 -7.79 -0.87 21.40
CA GLY A 299 -7.46 -0.53 20.02
C GLY A 299 -7.92 -1.65 19.09
N VAL A 300 -8.70 -1.33 18.08
CA VAL A 300 -9.25 -2.36 17.17
C VAL A 300 -9.14 -1.88 15.72
N GLN A 301 -8.64 -2.76 14.86
CA GLN A 301 -8.61 -2.56 13.40
C GLN A 301 -9.33 -3.69 12.68
N THR A 302 -10.09 -3.33 11.65
CA THR A 302 -10.70 -4.23 10.68
C THR A 302 -9.86 -4.29 9.39
N ALA A 303 -10.11 -5.28 8.53
CA ALA A 303 -9.55 -5.29 7.17
C ALA A 303 -9.91 -4.00 6.39
N LYS A 304 -11.10 -3.45 6.61
CA LYS A 304 -11.55 -2.19 6.00
C LYS A 304 -10.75 -0.98 6.47
N ASP A 305 -10.31 -0.94 7.72
CA ASP A 305 -9.46 0.16 8.23
C ASP A 305 -8.08 0.12 7.57
N LEU A 306 -7.50 -1.08 7.41
CA LEU A 306 -6.25 -1.26 6.68
C LEU A 306 -6.37 -0.81 5.23
N GLN A 307 -7.50 -1.12 4.58
CA GLN A 307 -7.80 -0.63 3.24
C GLN A 307 -7.84 0.89 3.20
N GLY A 308 -8.52 1.53 4.16
CA GLY A 308 -8.60 2.98 4.28
C GLY A 308 -7.23 3.62 4.45
N LEU A 309 -6.36 3.02 5.26
CA LEU A 309 -4.98 3.48 5.45
C LEU A 309 -4.17 3.38 4.15
N LEU A 310 -4.23 2.24 3.44
CA LEU A 310 -3.56 2.07 2.16
C LEU A 310 -4.06 3.08 1.13
N PHE A 311 -5.39 3.29 1.05
CA PHE A 311 -5.96 4.29 0.15
C PHE A 311 -5.54 5.72 0.51
N THR A 312 -5.38 6.04 1.78
CA THR A 312 -4.89 7.35 2.22
C THR A 312 -3.46 7.58 1.74
N ILE A 313 -2.58 6.57 1.87
CA ILE A 313 -1.20 6.64 1.37
C ILE A 313 -1.20 6.82 -0.16
N VAL A 314 -1.95 5.98 -0.88
CA VAL A 314 -2.06 6.06 -2.35
C VAL A 314 -2.59 7.43 -2.79
N ASN A 315 -3.66 7.94 -2.15
CA ASN A 315 -4.25 9.23 -2.49
C ASN A 315 -3.28 10.40 -2.22
N THR A 316 -2.51 10.32 -1.13
CA THR A 316 -1.51 11.34 -0.79
C THR A 316 -0.40 11.38 -1.84
N LEU A 317 0.18 10.22 -2.18
CA LEU A 317 1.21 10.12 -3.21
C LEU A 317 0.68 10.54 -4.59
N GLN A 318 -0.52 10.09 -4.96
CA GLN A 318 -1.19 10.50 -6.18
C GLN A 318 -1.43 12.01 -6.21
N GLY A 319 -1.86 12.61 -5.10
CA GLY A 319 -2.06 14.05 -4.96
C GLY A 319 -0.79 14.86 -5.22
N ILE A 320 0.36 14.39 -4.72
CA ILE A 320 1.67 15.02 -4.98
C ILE A 320 1.99 15.00 -6.49
N VAL A 321 1.85 13.83 -7.14
CA VAL A 321 2.13 13.70 -8.58
C VAL A 321 1.17 14.54 -9.43
N ILE A 322 -0.12 14.58 -9.06
CA ILE A 322 -1.11 15.47 -9.69
C ILE A 322 -0.70 16.93 -9.52
N GLY A 323 -0.20 17.32 -8.35
CA GLY A 323 0.32 18.67 -8.09
C GLY A 323 1.41 19.05 -9.07
N PHE A 324 2.39 18.19 -9.33
CA PHE A 324 3.41 18.42 -10.36
C PHE A 324 2.83 18.51 -11.78
N GLY A 325 1.86 17.66 -12.11
CA GLY A 325 1.13 17.73 -13.37
C GLY A 325 0.40 19.05 -13.56
N VAL A 326 -0.24 19.56 -12.53
CA VAL A 326 -0.91 20.88 -12.53
C VAL A 326 0.10 22.01 -12.72
N LEU A 327 1.26 21.97 -12.06
CA LEU A 327 2.33 22.97 -12.27
C LEU A 327 2.83 22.96 -13.72
N ALA A 328 3.00 21.79 -14.32
CA ALA A 328 3.37 21.66 -15.74
C ALA A 328 2.27 22.25 -16.65
N LEU A 329 1.00 22.05 -16.32
CA LEU A 329 -0.12 22.65 -17.05
C LEU A 329 -0.15 24.18 -16.93
N ILE A 330 0.09 24.75 -15.76
CA ILE A 330 0.18 26.20 -15.55
C ILE A 330 1.27 26.78 -16.45
N THR A 331 2.45 26.17 -16.49
CA THR A 331 3.54 26.59 -17.38
C THR A 331 3.11 26.51 -18.85
N SER A 332 2.40 25.45 -19.25
CA SER A 332 1.89 25.27 -20.61
C SER A 332 0.84 26.33 -20.97
N VAL A 333 -0.02 26.77 -20.03
CA VAL A 333 -0.99 27.87 -20.23
C VAL A 333 -0.28 29.16 -20.61
N PHE A 334 0.81 29.52 -19.93
CA PHE A 334 1.60 30.69 -20.32
C PHE A 334 2.20 30.55 -21.71
N GLY A 335 2.63 29.33 -22.06
CA GLY A 335 3.09 29.00 -23.41
C GLY A 335 2.00 29.21 -24.47
N ILE A 336 0.76 28.77 -24.20
CA ILE A 336 -0.38 29.00 -25.11
C ILE A 336 -0.68 30.47 -25.26
N ILE A 337 -0.75 31.22 -24.16
CA ILE A 337 -1.01 32.66 -24.20
C ILE A 337 0.03 33.37 -25.07
N ASN A 338 1.32 33.12 -24.83
CA ASN A 338 2.40 33.74 -25.57
C ASN A 338 2.36 33.38 -27.07
N THR A 339 2.22 32.10 -27.40
CA THR A 339 2.15 31.63 -28.78
C THR A 339 0.94 32.16 -29.54
N GLN A 340 -0.20 32.25 -28.88
CA GLN A 340 -1.42 32.84 -29.46
C GLN A 340 -1.28 34.35 -29.66
N TYR A 341 -0.62 35.06 -28.75
CA TYR A 341 -0.31 36.50 -28.93
C TYR A 341 0.55 36.74 -30.17
N ILE A 342 1.62 35.97 -30.32
CA ILE A 342 2.50 36.07 -31.51
C ILE A 342 1.71 35.75 -32.79
N SER A 343 0.86 34.70 -32.75
CA SER A 343 -0.01 34.32 -33.89
C SER A 343 -0.95 35.44 -34.31
N VAL A 344 -1.53 36.16 -33.35
CA VAL A 344 -2.39 37.33 -33.66
C VAL A 344 -1.59 38.43 -34.31
N LEU A 345 -0.38 38.73 -33.84
CA LEU A 345 0.48 39.80 -34.42
C LEU A 345 0.93 39.45 -35.84
N GLU A 346 1.38 38.21 -36.07
CA GLU A 346 1.81 37.77 -37.41
C GLU A 346 0.68 37.78 -38.46
N ARG A 347 -0.57 37.60 -38.01
CA ARG A 347 -1.76 37.49 -38.88
C ARG A 347 -2.65 38.73 -38.82
N THR A 348 -2.12 39.87 -38.33
CA THR A 348 -2.88 41.11 -38.16
C THR A 348 -3.56 41.52 -39.43
N ARG A 349 -2.86 41.48 -40.60
CA ARG A 349 -3.41 41.85 -41.94
C ARG A 349 -4.51 40.90 -42.41
N GLU A 350 -4.40 39.57 -42.13
CA GLU A 350 -5.44 38.59 -42.44
C GLU A 350 -6.69 38.84 -41.60
N ILE A 351 -6.53 39.18 -40.30
CA ILE A 351 -7.62 39.53 -39.40
C ILE A 351 -8.31 40.81 -39.85
N GLY A 352 -7.54 41.81 -40.23
CA GLY A 352 -8.04 43.05 -40.79
C GLY A 352 -8.90 42.84 -42.03
N LEU A 353 -8.39 42.02 -42.98
CA LEU A 353 -9.12 41.65 -44.20
C LEU A 353 -10.42 40.92 -43.91
N MET A 354 -10.39 39.91 -42.97
CA MET A 354 -11.61 39.19 -42.54
C MET A 354 -12.66 40.16 -41.98
N LYS A 355 -12.25 41.14 -41.19
CA LYS A 355 -13.17 42.13 -40.60
C LYS A 355 -13.66 43.16 -41.66
N ALA A 356 -12.83 43.57 -42.55
CA ALA A 356 -13.22 44.44 -43.69
C ALA A 356 -14.26 43.76 -44.60
N LEU A 357 -14.20 42.42 -44.76
CA LEU A 357 -15.15 41.59 -45.47
C LEU A 357 -16.41 41.27 -44.64
N GLY A 358 -16.60 41.92 -43.48
CA GLY A 358 -17.82 41.81 -42.66
C GLY A 358 -17.83 40.76 -41.56
N MET A 359 -16.66 40.13 -41.25
CA MET A 359 -16.60 39.20 -40.13
C MET A 359 -16.72 39.94 -38.79
N ARG A 360 -17.71 39.56 -37.97
CA ARG A 360 -17.91 40.14 -36.63
C ARG A 360 -16.79 39.75 -35.69
N GLY A 361 -16.31 40.65 -34.83
CA GLY A 361 -15.23 40.43 -33.88
C GLY A 361 -15.43 39.14 -32.99
N ARG A 362 -16.70 38.82 -32.61
CA ARG A 362 -17.00 37.60 -31.87
C ARG A 362 -16.65 36.30 -32.63
N HIS A 363 -16.70 36.30 -33.95
CA HIS A 363 -16.32 35.17 -34.77
C HIS A 363 -14.82 35.04 -34.87
N VAL A 364 -14.12 36.16 -34.93
CA VAL A 364 -12.65 36.22 -34.86
C VAL A 364 -12.18 35.66 -33.51
N SER A 365 -12.74 36.14 -32.41
CA SER A 365 -12.43 35.62 -31.05
C SER A 365 -12.65 34.10 -30.94
N ARG A 366 -13.78 33.59 -31.41
CA ARG A 366 -14.07 32.15 -31.40
C ARG A 366 -13.07 31.34 -32.24
N LEU A 367 -12.58 31.89 -33.37
CA LEU A 367 -11.61 31.21 -34.19
C LEU A 367 -10.30 30.95 -33.43
N PHE A 368 -9.77 31.94 -32.73
CA PHE A 368 -8.56 31.81 -31.93
C PHE A 368 -8.78 30.95 -30.69
N GLN A 369 -9.95 31.02 -30.06
CA GLN A 369 -10.29 30.12 -28.94
C GLN A 369 -10.33 28.67 -29.38
N PHE A 370 -10.89 28.34 -30.56
CA PHE A 370 -10.88 26.97 -31.09
C PHE A 370 -9.49 26.55 -31.59
N GLU A 371 -8.64 27.47 -32.06
CA GLU A 371 -7.23 27.16 -32.33
C GLU A 371 -6.52 26.71 -31.05
N ALA A 372 -6.69 27.45 -29.94
CA ALA A 372 -6.15 27.04 -28.63
C ALA A 372 -6.73 25.72 -28.13
N ALA A 373 -8.04 25.50 -28.30
CA ALA A 373 -8.70 24.23 -27.95
C ALA A 373 -8.11 23.03 -28.72
N TRP A 374 -7.83 23.20 -30.02
CA TRP A 374 -7.16 22.18 -30.83
C TRP A 374 -5.73 21.88 -30.35
N ILE A 375 -4.97 22.91 -29.93
CA ILE A 375 -3.64 22.73 -29.36
C ILE A 375 -3.72 21.92 -28.06
N GLY A 376 -4.71 22.25 -27.18
CA GLY A 376 -4.96 21.50 -25.95
C GLY A 376 -5.38 20.05 -26.21
N PHE A 377 -6.25 19.83 -27.19
CA PHE A 377 -6.66 18.49 -27.63
C PHE A 377 -5.48 17.66 -28.12
N LEU A 378 -4.68 18.21 -29.05
CA LEU A 378 -3.50 17.52 -29.60
C LEU A 378 -2.48 17.20 -28.51
N GLY A 379 -2.18 18.16 -27.62
CA GLY A 379 -1.28 17.93 -26.49
C GLY A 379 -1.82 16.86 -25.54
N GLY A 380 -3.10 16.93 -25.20
CA GLY A 380 -3.77 15.93 -24.35
C GLY A 380 -3.71 14.51 -24.95
N VAL A 381 -4.04 14.39 -26.24
CA VAL A 381 -4.01 13.09 -26.95
C VAL A 381 -2.59 12.53 -27.04
N ILE A 382 -1.63 13.36 -27.44
CA ILE A 382 -0.22 12.93 -27.57
C ILE A 382 0.31 12.48 -26.19
N GLY A 383 0.10 13.28 -25.14
CA GLY A 383 0.54 12.96 -23.79
C GLY A 383 -0.10 11.68 -23.27
N ALA A 384 -1.42 11.49 -23.46
CA ALA A 384 -2.13 10.29 -23.08
C ALA A 384 -1.64 9.04 -23.84
N ILE A 385 -1.44 9.13 -25.17
CA ILE A 385 -0.92 8.01 -25.97
C ILE A 385 0.47 7.60 -25.48
N ILE A 386 1.37 8.57 -25.30
CA ILE A 386 2.73 8.28 -24.80
C ILE A 386 2.66 7.64 -23.41
N ALA A 387 1.78 8.14 -22.52
CA ALA A 387 1.60 7.59 -21.19
C ALA A 387 1.10 6.14 -21.22
N VAL A 388 0.10 5.84 -22.06
CA VAL A 388 -0.43 4.48 -22.21
C VAL A 388 0.62 3.54 -22.78
N VAL A 389 1.29 3.93 -23.86
CA VAL A 389 2.32 3.08 -24.50
C VAL A 389 3.50 2.84 -23.54
N ALA A 390 4.05 3.90 -22.94
CA ALA A 390 5.15 3.78 -22.01
C ALA A 390 4.75 2.99 -20.76
N GLY A 391 3.60 3.28 -20.17
CA GLY A 391 3.14 2.63 -18.96
C GLY A 391 2.83 1.15 -19.16
N THR A 392 2.16 0.76 -20.26
CA THR A 392 1.90 -0.64 -20.56
C THR A 392 3.19 -1.43 -20.84
N SER A 393 4.17 -0.81 -21.51
CA SER A 393 5.48 -1.42 -21.77
C SER A 393 6.32 -1.58 -20.49
N LEU A 394 6.18 -0.66 -19.53
CA LEU A 394 6.91 -0.70 -18.26
C LEU A 394 6.24 -1.59 -17.19
N ASN A 395 4.95 -1.90 -17.31
CA ASN A 395 4.23 -2.71 -16.32
C ASN A 395 4.92 -4.04 -15.98
N PRO A 396 5.41 -4.86 -16.93
CA PRO A 396 6.08 -6.13 -16.58
C PRO A 396 7.33 -5.92 -15.73
N TRP A 397 8.11 -4.89 -16.05
CA TRP A 397 9.31 -4.53 -15.29
C TRP A 397 8.95 -4.02 -13.88
N ILE A 398 7.92 -3.18 -13.75
CA ILE A 398 7.43 -2.68 -12.45
C ILE A 398 6.94 -3.86 -11.60
N THR A 399 6.12 -4.75 -12.16
CA THR A 399 5.57 -5.93 -11.48
C THR A 399 6.68 -6.83 -10.95
N SER A 400 7.71 -7.11 -11.76
CA SER A 400 8.84 -7.95 -11.35
C SER A 400 9.71 -7.26 -10.29
N THR A 401 10.03 -5.98 -10.46
CA THR A 401 10.90 -5.22 -9.55
C THR A 401 10.25 -5.03 -8.17
N LEU A 402 8.95 -4.71 -8.13
CA LEU A 402 8.19 -4.57 -6.89
C LEU A 402 7.67 -5.92 -6.36
N SER A 403 7.91 -7.00 -7.10
CA SER A 403 7.43 -8.35 -6.74
C SER A 403 5.93 -8.38 -6.41
N LEU A 404 5.11 -7.74 -7.24
CA LEU A 404 3.66 -7.63 -7.02
C LEU A 404 2.90 -8.94 -7.23
N GLY A 405 3.58 -9.98 -7.74
CA GLY A 405 2.99 -11.28 -8.10
C GLY A 405 2.40 -11.29 -9.51
N ASP A 406 2.25 -12.51 -10.04
CA ASP A 406 1.74 -12.71 -11.40
C ASP A 406 0.30 -12.22 -11.55
N GLY A 407 0.05 -11.52 -12.65
CA GLY A 407 -1.28 -10.98 -12.96
C GLY A 407 -1.58 -9.59 -12.36
N ASN A 408 -0.77 -9.07 -11.45
CA ASN A 408 -0.94 -7.74 -10.90
C ASN A 408 -0.17 -6.69 -11.71
N VAL A 409 -0.83 -5.57 -12.01
CA VAL A 409 -0.23 -4.44 -12.72
C VAL A 409 -0.45 -3.16 -11.94
N LEU A 410 0.58 -2.30 -11.89
CA LEU A 410 0.49 -1.04 -11.14
C LEU A 410 -0.10 0.10 -11.96
N LEU A 411 0.06 0.09 -13.29
CA LEU A 411 -0.47 1.13 -14.17
C LEU A 411 -1.70 0.62 -14.90
N ILE A 412 -2.89 1.00 -14.42
CA ILE A 412 -4.18 0.63 -15.01
C ILE A 412 -4.78 1.86 -15.69
N PHE A 413 -4.84 1.81 -17.02
CA PHE A 413 -5.35 2.90 -17.85
C PHE A 413 -6.85 2.74 -18.10
N GLN A 414 -7.65 3.56 -17.42
CA GLN A 414 -9.10 3.61 -17.64
C GLN A 414 -9.42 4.65 -18.71
N PRO A 415 -10.24 4.32 -19.74
CA PRO A 415 -10.51 5.23 -20.86
C PRO A 415 -11.32 6.47 -20.43
N ILE A 416 -12.27 6.33 -19.51
CA ILE A 416 -13.15 7.44 -19.10
C ILE A 416 -12.37 8.58 -18.43
N PRO A 417 -11.53 8.36 -17.41
CA PRO A 417 -10.70 9.42 -16.82
C PRO A 417 -9.75 10.08 -17.82
N ILE A 418 -9.19 9.29 -18.75
CA ILE A 418 -8.28 9.82 -19.79
C ILE A 418 -9.03 10.74 -20.76
N ILE A 419 -10.19 10.34 -21.23
CA ILE A 419 -11.03 11.16 -22.11
C ILE A 419 -11.45 12.45 -21.39
N LEU A 420 -11.86 12.34 -20.13
CA LEU A 420 -12.23 13.50 -19.30
C LEU A 420 -11.04 14.46 -19.14
N LEU A 421 -9.84 13.93 -18.89
CA LEU A 421 -8.61 14.72 -18.82
C LEU A 421 -8.36 15.49 -20.12
N ILE A 422 -8.46 14.83 -21.28
CA ILE A 422 -8.27 15.47 -22.58
C ILE A 422 -9.31 16.62 -22.78
N VAL A 423 -10.57 16.39 -22.41
CA VAL A 423 -11.60 17.43 -22.49
C VAL A 423 -11.28 18.60 -21.57
N VAL A 424 -10.84 18.35 -20.35
CA VAL A 424 -10.43 19.39 -19.39
C VAL A 424 -9.24 20.18 -19.93
N LEU A 425 -8.22 19.51 -20.50
CA LEU A 425 -7.08 20.19 -21.12
C LEU A 425 -7.48 21.07 -22.31
N MET A 426 -8.42 20.59 -23.12
CA MET A 426 -8.98 21.36 -24.22
C MET A 426 -9.70 22.63 -23.71
N LEU A 427 -10.45 22.53 -22.64
CA LEU A 427 -11.13 23.67 -22.00
C LEU A 427 -10.14 24.66 -21.38
N ILE A 428 -9.13 24.17 -20.68
CA ILE A 428 -8.04 25.02 -20.12
C ILE A 428 -7.31 25.78 -21.24
N ALA A 429 -6.98 25.09 -22.33
CA ALA A 429 -6.33 25.73 -23.48
C ALA A 429 -7.23 26.79 -24.13
N MET A 430 -8.54 26.53 -24.23
CA MET A 430 -9.53 27.50 -24.73
C MET A 430 -9.61 28.76 -23.83
N LEU A 431 -9.57 28.58 -22.52
CA LEU A 431 -9.54 29.69 -21.55
C LEU A 431 -8.22 30.47 -21.65
N ALA A 432 -7.07 29.79 -21.80
CA ALA A 432 -5.78 30.43 -22.03
C ALA A 432 -5.78 31.29 -23.30
N GLY A 433 -6.40 30.79 -24.38
CA GLY A 433 -6.54 31.51 -25.66
C GLY A 433 -7.51 32.69 -25.61
N TYR A 434 -8.29 32.88 -24.53
CA TYR A 434 -9.30 33.93 -24.46
C TYR A 434 -8.74 35.36 -24.55
N PHE A 435 -7.64 35.64 -23.83
CA PHE A 435 -7.04 36.98 -23.82
C PHE A 435 -6.47 37.39 -25.21
N PRO A 436 -5.63 36.57 -25.88
CA PRO A 436 -5.19 36.86 -27.23
C PRO A 436 -6.35 36.96 -28.23
N ALA A 437 -7.33 36.06 -28.14
CA ALA A 437 -8.51 36.07 -29.01
C ALA A 437 -9.34 37.33 -28.86
N ARG A 438 -9.44 37.88 -27.66
CA ARG A 438 -10.13 39.15 -27.40
C ARG A 438 -9.36 40.34 -28.02
N LYS A 439 -8.02 40.33 -27.98
CA LYS A 439 -7.18 41.32 -28.63
C LYS A 439 -7.37 41.28 -30.15
N ALA A 440 -7.34 40.10 -30.77
CA ALA A 440 -7.63 39.92 -32.19
C ALA A 440 -9.00 40.44 -32.61
N ALA A 441 -10.03 40.21 -31.79
CA ALA A 441 -11.41 40.67 -32.03
C ALA A 441 -11.53 42.20 -32.01
N LYS A 442 -10.66 42.92 -31.29
CA LYS A 442 -10.69 44.37 -31.12
C LYS A 442 -9.85 45.13 -32.16
N LEU A 443 -9.03 44.43 -32.98
CA LEU A 443 -8.20 45.07 -34.02
C LEU A 443 -9.07 45.93 -34.96
N ASP A 444 -8.62 47.17 -35.26
CA ASP A 444 -9.23 48.00 -36.24
C ASP A 444 -8.87 47.51 -37.67
N PRO A 445 -9.87 47.28 -38.55
CA PRO A 445 -9.58 46.82 -39.92
C PRO A 445 -8.68 47.74 -40.73
N ILE A 446 -8.82 49.07 -40.55
CA ILE A 446 -8.08 50.08 -41.31
C ILE A 446 -6.63 50.08 -40.84
N GLU A 447 -6.39 50.15 -39.56
CA GLU A 447 -5.05 50.09 -38.98
C GLU A 447 -4.35 48.76 -39.31
N ALA A 448 -5.07 47.63 -39.19
CA ALA A 448 -4.53 46.30 -39.47
C ALA A 448 -4.11 46.10 -40.96
N LEU A 449 -4.76 46.78 -41.87
CA LEU A 449 -4.38 46.75 -43.31
C LEU A 449 -3.29 47.76 -43.69
N ARG A 450 -3.06 48.78 -42.83
CA ARG A 450 -2.03 49.81 -43.03
C ARG A 450 -0.66 49.47 -42.47
N THR A 451 -0.58 48.47 -41.54
CA THR A 451 0.68 47.96 -41.01
C THR A 451 1.46 47.24 -42.12
N GLU A 452 2.64 47.76 -42.50
CA GLU A 452 3.64 47.09 -43.35
C GLU A 452 4.31 45.95 -42.61
#